data_ed796272004f9a9ef721c892f2b48811
#
_entry.id   ed796272004f9a9ef721c892f2b48811
#
_cell.length_a   1.000
_cell.length_b   1.000
_cell.length_c   1.000
_cell.angle_alpha   90.00
_cell.angle_beta   90.00
_cell.angle_gamma   90.00
#
_symmetry.space_group_name_H-M   'P 1'
#
loop_
_entity.id
_entity.type
_entity.pdbx_description
1 polymer ?
#
loop_
_entity_poly.entity_id
_entity_poly.type
_entity_poly.pdbx_seq_one_letter_code
_entity_poly.pdbx_strand_id
1 'polypeptide(L)'
;MTFSTVLFDLFDTLVLFDRNRLPEVQIDGRSVRSTAGHLFPILAPHAPGVDLVRFFDALIWSWQEAERVRATDYREVGAPERFAFLFRRLGLDPGRIPADVLDALLSTHKRYLSQAAELPPEHLALITRLARRFRLGIVSNFDYAPTAHGILERERVAGLFQAVVVSADVGWRKPKPAIFEAAFRRLGIGPADALFVGDRADIDVVGAKAVGMAVAWLNPSGEAAPPGLPEPEYELKSLAELERILAPGEPGAEPSEPPAHLIG
;
A
#
# COMPACT_ATOMS: atom_id res chain seq x y z
N MET A 1 -17.66 -17.94 8.22
CA MET A 1 -16.49 -18.35 7.42
C MET A 1 -15.29 -18.46 8.36
N THR A 2 -14.46 -19.48 8.20
CA THR A 2 -13.30 -19.68 9.07
C THR A 2 -12.04 -19.38 8.24
N PHE A 3 -11.38 -18.24 8.49
CA PHE A 3 -10.13 -17.88 7.82
C PHE A 3 -8.93 -18.48 8.55
N SER A 4 -7.92 -18.89 7.83
CA SER A 4 -6.60 -19.30 8.37
C SER A 4 -5.54 -18.22 8.21
N THR A 5 -5.81 -17.22 7.36
CA THR A 5 -4.86 -16.20 6.93
C THR A 5 -5.52 -14.83 6.88
N VAL A 6 -4.79 -13.79 7.27
CA VAL A 6 -5.20 -12.39 7.08
C VAL A 6 -4.15 -11.68 6.23
N LEU A 7 -4.59 -11.13 5.12
CA LEU A 7 -3.76 -10.32 4.21
C LEU A 7 -4.11 -8.85 4.40
N PHE A 8 -3.11 -8.01 4.53
CA PHE A 8 -3.29 -6.57 4.72
C PHE A 8 -2.73 -5.78 3.54
N ASP A 9 -3.39 -4.70 3.18
CA ASP A 9 -2.67 -3.58 2.59
C ASP A 9 -1.70 -2.98 3.63
N LEU A 10 -0.72 -2.23 3.16
CA LEU A 10 0.31 -1.67 4.04
C LEU A 10 0.01 -0.22 4.40
N PHE A 11 0.02 0.68 3.40
CA PHE A 11 -0.09 2.12 3.61
C PHE A 11 -1.54 2.54 3.83
N ASP A 12 -1.75 3.41 4.81
CA ASP A 12 -3.06 3.91 5.24
C ASP A 12 -4.03 2.80 5.74
N THR A 13 -3.51 1.56 5.83
CA THR A 13 -4.16 0.41 6.48
C THR A 13 -3.40 -0.02 7.73
N LEU A 14 -2.21 -0.61 7.61
CA LEU A 14 -1.36 -0.97 8.76
C LEU A 14 -0.47 0.19 9.21
N VAL A 15 0.23 0.82 8.29
CA VAL A 15 1.06 1.99 8.55
C VAL A 15 0.39 3.24 7.99
N LEU A 16 0.41 4.31 8.78
CA LEU A 16 -0.12 5.60 8.38
C LEU A 16 0.98 6.43 7.72
N PHE A 17 0.68 7.01 6.55
CA PHE A 17 1.62 7.84 5.83
C PHE A 17 1.30 9.32 6.03
N ASP A 18 2.10 10.00 6.88
CA ASP A 18 1.95 11.43 7.14
C ASP A 18 2.88 12.26 6.25
N ARG A 19 2.31 12.87 5.22
CA ARG A 19 3.05 13.77 4.30
C ARG A 19 3.69 14.96 5.01
N ASN A 20 3.18 15.40 6.18
CA ASN A 20 3.75 16.50 6.94
C ASN A 20 5.10 16.14 7.57
N ARG A 21 5.42 14.85 7.66
CA ARG A 21 6.75 14.37 8.10
C ARG A 21 7.81 14.39 6.99
N LEU A 22 7.42 14.65 5.74
CA LEU A 22 8.40 14.86 4.67
C LEU A 22 9.19 16.14 4.92
N PRO A 23 10.47 16.20 4.45
CA PRO A 23 11.29 17.40 4.58
C PRO A 23 10.64 18.63 3.96
N GLU A 24 10.83 19.76 4.59
CA GLU A 24 10.41 21.03 4.06
C GLU A 24 11.47 21.57 3.10
N VAL A 25 11.04 22.10 1.96
CA VAL A 25 11.91 22.71 0.95
C VAL A 25 11.26 23.97 0.38
N GLN A 26 12.07 24.99 0.12
CA GLN A 26 11.61 26.22 -0.54
C GLN A 26 11.65 26.05 -2.06
N ILE A 27 10.50 26.18 -2.71
CA ILE A 27 10.33 26.11 -4.16
C ILE A 27 9.63 27.39 -4.61
N ASP A 28 10.31 28.22 -5.38
CA ASP A 28 9.77 29.50 -5.89
C ASP A 28 9.10 30.33 -4.79
N GLY A 29 9.82 30.52 -3.67
CA GLY A 29 9.34 31.28 -2.52
C GLY A 29 8.23 30.64 -1.68
N ARG A 30 7.83 29.41 -1.98
CA ARG A 30 6.81 28.65 -1.24
C ARG A 30 7.45 27.49 -0.49
N SER A 31 7.01 27.27 0.76
CA SER A 31 7.38 26.09 1.51
C SER A 31 6.52 24.91 1.09
N VAL A 32 7.14 23.79 0.68
CA VAL A 32 6.47 22.54 0.31
C VAL A 32 7.10 21.36 1.04
N ARG A 33 6.31 20.33 1.31
CA ARG A 33 6.78 19.04 1.86
C ARG A 33 7.17 18.11 0.73
N SER A 34 8.49 17.87 0.55
CA SER A 34 9.01 17.07 -0.55
C SER A 34 10.42 16.57 -0.27
N THR A 35 10.77 15.45 -0.86
CA THR A 35 12.15 14.95 -0.88
C THR A 35 13.04 15.71 -1.85
N ALA A 36 12.50 16.58 -2.71
CA ALA A 36 13.22 17.26 -3.80
C ALA A 36 14.48 18.02 -3.32
N GLY A 37 14.39 18.69 -2.16
CA GLY A 37 15.53 19.44 -1.60
C GLY A 37 16.74 18.57 -1.25
N HIS A 38 16.52 17.27 -1.00
CA HIS A 38 17.57 16.30 -0.70
C HIS A 38 17.99 15.47 -1.92
N LEU A 39 17.12 15.34 -2.92
CA LEU A 39 17.41 14.63 -4.15
C LEU A 39 18.17 15.50 -5.14
N PHE A 40 17.78 16.77 -5.28
CA PHE A 40 18.38 17.68 -6.25
C PHE A 40 19.91 17.83 -6.10
N PRO A 41 20.50 18.02 -4.91
CA PRO A 41 21.94 18.09 -4.74
C PRO A 41 22.70 16.85 -5.25
N ILE A 42 22.07 15.67 -5.23
CA ILE A 42 22.66 14.43 -5.75
C ILE A 42 22.69 14.46 -7.28
N LEU A 43 21.63 14.95 -7.92
CA LEU A 43 21.54 15.01 -9.38
C LEU A 43 22.28 16.21 -9.99
N ALA A 44 22.33 17.35 -9.29
CA ALA A 44 22.81 18.62 -9.82
C ALA A 44 24.18 18.56 -10.53
N PRO A 45 25.21 17.82 -10.04
CA PRO A 45 26.48 17.67 -10.75
C PRO A 45 26.35 17.01 -12.14
N HIS A 46 25.28 16.25 -12.37
CA HIS A 46 25.01 15.51 -13.60
C HIS A 46 23.92 16.15 -14.47
N ALA A 47 23.42 17.32 -14.06
CA ALA A 47 22.28 18.00 -14.68
C ALA A 47 22.57 19.51 -14.89
N PRO A 48 23.59 19.89 -15.68
CA PRO A 48 23.95 21.29 -15.89
C PRO A 48 22.74 22.07 -16.45
N GLY A 49 22.49 23.27 -15.89
CA GLY A 49 21.37 24.12 -16.30
C GLY A 49 20.00 23.71 -15.76
N VAL A 50 19.93 22.70 -14.88
CA VAL A 50 18.73 22.36 -14.12
C VAL A 50 18.84 23.05 -12.76
N ASP A 51 17.78 23.75 -12.35
CA ASP A 51 17.61 24.30 -11.02
C ASP A 51 16.64 23.45 -10.19
N LEU A 52 16.49 23.80 -8.91
CA LEU A 52 15.62 23.07 -7.99
C LEU A 52 14.13 23.13 -8.39
N VAL A 53 13.67 24.25 -8.97
CA VAL A 53 12.28 24.43 -9.41
C VAL A 53 11.97 23.46 -10.55
N ARG A 54 12.81 23.47 -11.59
CA ARG A 54 12.67 22.53 -12.72
C ARG A 54 12.78 21.08 -12.28
N PHE A 55 13.67 20.77 -11.33
CA PHE A 55 13.79 19.42 -10.77
C PHE A 55 12.52 19.01 -10.04
N PHE A 56 11.95 19.88 -9.19
CA PHE A 56 10.72 19.62 -8.47
C PHE A 56 9.54 19.38 -9.41
N ASP A 57 9.37 20.22 -10.42
CA ASP A 57 8.31 20.06 -11.43
C ASP A 57 8.45 18.73 -12.18
N ALA A 58 9.70 18.35 -12.54
CA ALA A 58 9.96 17.08 -13.18
C ALA A 58 9.69 15.88 -12.24
N LEU A 59 9.96 16.02 -10.94
CA LEU A 59 9.68 14.99 -9.94
C LEU A 59 8.17 14.77 -9.81
N ILE A 60 7.37 15.83 -9.73
CA ILE A 60 5.91 15.75 -9.70
C ILE A 60 5.38 15.16 -11.00
N TRP A 61 5.85 15.66 -12.15
CA TRP A 61 5.45 15.14 -13.45
C TRP A 61 5.75 13.65 -13.62
N SER A 62 6.92 13.20 -13.13
CA SER A 62 7.29 11.78 -13.22
C SER A 62 6.32 10.85 -12.47
N TRP A 63 5.79 11.33 -11.35
CA TRP A 63 4.75 10.61 -10.62
C TRP A 63 3.43 10.57 -11.40
N GLN A 64 3.00 11.70 -11.96
CA GLN A 64 1.78 11.78 -12.77
C GLN A 64 1.87 10.88 -14.02
N GLU A 65 3.04 10.86 -14.68
CA GLU A 65 3.29 9.99 -15.84
C GLU A 65 3.25 8.50 -15.43
N ALA A 66 3.83 8.15 -14.30
CA ALA A 66 3.72 6.80 -13.76
C ALA A 66 2.27 6.40 -13.50
N GLU A 67 1.45 7.27 -12.89
CA GLU A 67 0.01 7.01 -12.69
C GLU A 67 -0.74 6.86 -14.02
N ARG A 68 -0.41 7.67 -15.03
CA ARG A 68 -1.01 7.55 -16.37
C ARG A 68 -0.71 6.19 -17.00
N VAL A 69 0.53 5.69 -16.87
CA VAL A 69 0.89 4.35 -17.37
C VAL A 69 0.17 3.27 -16.57
N ARG A 70 0.14 3.36 -15.24
CA ARG A 70 -0.53 2.42 -14.33
C ARG A 70 -2.02 2.30 -14.61
N ALA A 71 -2.67 3.41 -14.97
CA ALA A 71 -4.10 3.45 -15.26
C ALA A 71 -4.51 2.65 -16.50
N THR A 72 -3.58 2.24 -17.37
CA THR A 72 -3.91 1.50 -18.60
C THR A 72 -4.23 0.03 -18.33
N ASP A 73 -3.45 -0.63 -17.48
CA ASP A 73 -3.57 -2.07 -17.26
C ASP A 73 -3.12 -2.51 -15.85
N TYR A 74 -2.85 -1.58 -14.95
CA TYR A 74 -2.32 -1.80 -13.60
C TYR A 74 -0.90 -2.39 -13.57
N ARG A 75 -0.11 -2.23 -14.63
CA ARG A 75 1.31 -2.54 -14.61
C ARG A 75 2.01 -1.62 -13.60
N GLU A 76 2.91 -2.18 -12.79
CA GLU A 76 3.70 -1.34 -11.91
C GLU A 76 4.77 -0.59 -12.70
N VAL A 77 4.89 0.69 -12.42
CA VAL A 77 6.02 1.53 -12.82
C VAL A 77 6.91 1.70 -11.60
N GLY A 78 7.95 0.90 -11.52
CA GLY A 78 8.87 0.95 -10.39
C GLY A 78 9.62 2.28 -10.29
N ALA A 79 10.15 2.59 -9.11
CA ALA A 79 10.86 3.85 -8.87
C ALA A 79 12.03 4.09 -9.84
N PRO A 80 12.85 3.09 -10.23
CA PRO A 80 13.88 3.32 -11.26
C PRO A 80 13.31 3.78 -12.60
N GLU A 81 12.21 3.20 -13.07
CA GLU A 81 11.52 3.60 -14.31
C GLU A 81 10.92 5.01 -14.16
N ARG A 82 10.32 5.32 -13.03
CA ARG A 82 9.78 6.65 -12.72
C ARG A 82 10.88 7.72 -12.71
N PHE A 83 12.07 7.42 -12.18
CA PHE A 83 13.21 8.31 -12.23
C PHE A 83 13.76 8.45 -13.68
N ALA A 84 13.65 7.43 -14.50
CA ALA A 84 13.95 7.58 -15.93
C ALA A 84 12.99 8.56 -16.63
N PHE A 85 11.70 8.59 -16.25
CA PHE A 85 10.77 9.62 -16.72
C PHE A 85 11.21 11.02 -16.26
N LEU A 86 11.60 11.17 -14.99
CA LEU A 86 12.14 12.44 -14.45
C LEU A 86 13.35 12.90 -15.27
N PHE A 87 14.33 12.03 -15.51
CA PHE A 87 15.53 12.38 -16.28
C PHE A 87 15.18 12.85 -17.69
N ARG A 88 14.33 12.11 -18.42
CA ARG A 88 13.87 12.53 -19.76
C ARG A 88 13.15 13.87 -19.71
N ARG A 89 12.33 14.14 -18.71
CA ARG A 89 11.63 15.42 -18.52
C ARG A 89 12.60 16.59 -18.35
N LEU A 90 13.75 16.34 -17.73
CA LEU A 90 14.84 17.31 -17.58
C LEU A 90 15.73 17.47 -18.82
N GLY A 91 15.50 16.65 -19.88
CA GLY A 91 16.34 16.61 -21.06
C GLY A 91 17.62 15.78 -20.89
N LEU A 92 17.67 14.94 -19.84
CA LEU A 92 18.79 14.05 -19.54
C LEU A 92 18.54 12.66 -20.14
N ASP A 93 19.59 12.02 -20.65
CA ASP A 93 19.55 10.62 -21.07
C ASP A 93 19.67 9.71 -19.82
N PRO A 94 18.63 8.90 -19.50
CA PRO A 94 18.68 8.00 -18.35
C PRO A 94 19.87 7.02 -18.41
N GLY A 95 20.29 6.60 -19.61
CA GLY A 95 21.41 5.69 -19.80
C GLY A 95 22.79 6.30 -19.51
N ARG A 96 22.86 7.62 -19.36
CA ARG A 96 24.09 8.35 -19.00
C ARG A 96 24.16 8.77 -17.55
N ILE A 97 23.10 8.56 -16.78
CA ILE A 97 23.11 8.77 -15.32
C ILE A 97 23.90 7.63 -14.69
N PRO A 98 24.99 7.90 -13.94
CA PRO A 98 25.74 6.86 -13.26
C PRO A 98 24.85 6.04 -12.32
N ALA A 99 25.10 4.73 -12.23
CA ALA A 99 24.29 3.82 -11.41
C ALA A 99 24.31 4.20 -9.93
N ASP A 100 25.46 4.62 -9.42
CA ASP A 100 25.63 5.09 -8.03
C ASP A 100 24.83 6.38 -7.75
N VAL A 101 24.66 7.25 -8.72
CA VAL A 101 23.79 8.44 -8.62
C VAL A 101 22.33 8.03 -8.53
N LEU A 102 21.88 7.10 -9.38
CA LEU A 102 20.50 6.58 -9.29
C LEU A 102 20.26 5.88 -7.96
N ASP A 103 21.19 5.04 -7.50
CA ASP A 103 21.11 4.35 -6.20
C ASP A 103 21.06 5.34 -5.03
N ALA A 104 21.86 6.42 -5.09
CA ALA A 104 21.84 7.49 -4.09
C ALA A 104 20.50 8.25 -4.07
N LEU A 105 19.92 8.53 -5.24
CA LEU A 105 18.60 9.14 -5.36
C LEU A 105 17.52 8.25 -4.76
N LEU A 106 17.48 6.97 -5.14
CA LEU A 106 16.48 6.01 -4.68
C LEU A 106 16.62 5.76 -3.17
N SER A 107 17.82 5.57 -2.65
CA SER A 107 18.06 5.33 -1.23
C SER A 107 17.71 6.55 -0.37
N THR A 108 18.02 7.76 -0.86
CA THR A 108 17.63 9.01 -0.19
C THR A 108 16.12 9.19 -0.20
N HIS A 109 15.46 8.97 -1.34
CA HIS A 109 14.01 9.02 -1.44
C HIS A 109 13.33 8.01 -0.50
N LYS A 110 13.76 6.74 -0.54
CA LYS A 110 13.34 5.68 0.40
C LYS A 110 13.42 6.12 1.84
N ARG A 111 14.55 6.67 2.26
CA ARG A 111 14.77 7.09 3.66
C ARG A 111 13.71 8.06 4.13
N TYR A 112 13.44 9.12 3.37
CA TYR A 112 12.46 10.12 3.76
C TYR A 112 11.02 9.63 3.68
N LEU A 113 10.68 8.82 2.68
CA LEU A 113 9.36 8.17 2.62
C LEU A 113 9.16 7.22 3.80
N SER A 114 10.17 6.43 4.14
CA SER A 114 10.11 5.54 5.29
C SER A 114 9.90 6.31 6.60
N GLN A 115 10.57 7.46 6.79
CA GLN A 115 10.41 8.31 7.98
C GLN A 115 9.02 8.95 8.08
N ALA A 116 8.33 9.12 6.95
CA ALA A 116 6.96 9.65 6.92
C ALA A 116 5.90 8.59 7.23
N ALA A 117 6.28 7.30 7.30
CA ALA A 117 5.39 6.20 7.64
C ALA A 117 5.55 5.80 9.11
N GLU A 118 4.44 5.54 9.80
CA GLU A 118 4.38 5.12 11.20
C GLU A 118 3.44 3.94 11.37
N LEU A 119 3.85 2.95 12.16
CA LEU A 119 2.97 1.88 12.64
C LEU A 119 2.39 2.30 14.00
N PRO A 120 1.08 2.60 14.09
CA PRO A 120 0.46 2.96 15.37
C PRO A 120 0.62 1.83 16.41
N PRO A 121 0.84 2.17 17.70
CA PRO A 121 0.99 1.17 18.75
C PRO A 121 -0.19 0.20 18.86
N GLU A 122 -1.41 0.68 18.62
CA GLU A 122 -2.63 -0.14 18.60
C GLU A 122 -2.65 -1.13 17.43
N HIS A 123 -2.15 -0.74 16.25
CA HIS A 123 -2.01 -1.64 15.11
C HIS A 123 -0.94 -2.70 15.36
N LEU A 124 0.20 -2.30 15.94
CA LEU A 124 1.26 -3.23 16.36
C LEU A 124 0.71 -4.27 17.36
N ALA A 125 -0.03 -3.83 18.38
CA ALA A 125 -0.63 -4.71 19.35
C ALA A 125 -1.63 -5.69 18.70
N LEU A 126 -2.45 -5.21 17.77
CA LEU A 126 -3.42 -6.02 17.04
C LEU A 126 -2.72 -7.11 16.19
N ILE A 127 -1.79 -6.74 15.30
CA ILE A 127 -1.12 -7.73 14.43
C ILE A 127 -0.31 -8.74 15.25
N THR A 128 0.24 -8.33 16.40
CA THR A 128 0.94 -9.25 17.32
C THR A 128 -0.02 -10.29 17.91
N ARG A 129 -1.25 -9.91 18.26
CA ARG A 129 -2.27 -10.87 18.73
C ARG A 129 -2.77 -11.76 17.60
N LEU A 130 -3.02 -11.19 16.41
CA LEU A 130 -3.49 -11.95 15.25
C LEU A 130 -2.47 -12.99 14.80
N ALA A 131 -1.17 -12.66 14.82
CA ALA A 131 -0.09 -13.58 14.43
C ALA A 131 -0.01 -14.87 15.27
N ARG A 132 -0.63 -14.89 16.48
CA ARG A 132 -0.71 -16.09 17.32
C ARG A 132 -1.77 -17.10 16.83
N ARG A 133 -2.69 -16.65 15.97
CA ARG A 133 -3.87 -17.43 15.55
C ARG A 133 -3.97 -17.60 14.03
N PHE A 134 -3.43 -16.66 13.29
CA PHE A 134 -3.54 -16.57 11.84
C PHE A 134 -2.16 -16.42 11.22
N ARG A 135 -2.02 -16.91 10.00
CA ARG A 135 -0.91 -16.49 9.14
C ARG A 135 -1.19 -15.07 8.67
N LEU A 136 -0.15 -14.21 8.71
CA LEU A 136 -0.28 -12.84 8.24
C LEU A 136 0.52 -12.65 6.97
N GLY A 137 0.01 -11.81 6.06
CA GLY A 137 0.71 -11.38 4.87
C GLY A 137 0.38 -9.94 4.50
N ILE A 138 1.20 -9.37 3.65
CA ILE A 138 1.04 -8.01 3.11
C ILE A 138 0.94 -8.09 1.59
N VAL A 139 0.00 -7.32 1.01
CA VAL A 139 -0.12 -7.10 -0.45
C VAL A 139 -0.25 -5.60 -0.68
N SER A 140 0.85 -4.95 -1.07
CA SER A 140 0.95 -3.49 -1.13
C SER A 140 1.25 -2.96 -2.54
N ASN A 141 0.56 -1.90 -2.91
CA ASN A 141 0.88 -1.10 -4.10
C ASN A 141 1.95 -0.06 -3.75
N PHE A 142 3.21 -0.36 -4.06
CA PHE A 142 4.30 0.58 -3.86
C PHE A 142 5.40 0.41 -4.93
N ASP A 143 5.91 1.53 -5.45
CA ASP A 143 6.83 1.55 -6.59
C ASP A 143 8.29 1.21 -6.23
N TYR A 144 8.59 1.04 -4.94
CA TYR A 144 9.94 0.71 -4.47
C TYR A 144 9.90 -0.22 -3.26
N ALA A 145 9.93 -1.52 -3.50
CA ALA A 145 9.82 -2.57 -2.48
C ALA A 145 10.77 -2.42 -1.28
N PRO A 146 12.05 -1.97 -1.46
CA PRO A 146 12.93 -1.75 -0.32
C PRO A 146 12.41 -0.73 0.72
N THR A 147 11.52 0.19 0.35
CA THR A 147 10.88 1.10 1.33
C THR A 147 9.89 0.35 2.21
N ALA A 148 9.00 -0.46 1.62
CA ALA A 148 8.04 -1.25 2.37
C ALA A 148 8.74 -2.22 3.33
N HIS A 149 9.73 -2.97 2.85
CA HIS A 149 10.54 -3.86 3.70
C HIS A 149 11.25 -3.10 4.81
N GLY A 150 11.89 -1.96 4.49
CA GLY A 150 12.61 -1.16 5.48
C GLY A 150 11.72 -0.55 6.57
N ILE A 151 10.43 -0.27 6.28
CA ILE A 151 9.44 0.14 7.29
C ILE A 151 9.17 -1.04 8.24
N LEU A 152 8.88 -2.23 7.71
CA LEU A 152 8.58 -3.42 8.54
C LEU A 152 9.77 -3.83 9.42
N GLU A 153 10.99 -3.70 8.92
CA GLU A 153 12.23 -3.95 9.67
C GLU A 153 12.41 -2.92 10.80
N ARG A 154 12.26 -1.63 10.49
CA ARG A 154 12.37 -0.53 11.47
C ARG A 154 11.36 -0.71 12.61
N GLU A 155 10.13 -1.06 12.28
CA GLU A 155 9.05 -1.31 13.26
C GLU A 155 9.19 -2.69 13.93
N ARG A 156 10.18 -3.51 13.54
CA ARG A 156 10.46 -4.85 14.09
C ARG A 156 9.28 -5.83 13.96
N VAL A 157 8.50 -5.69 12.89
CA VAL A 157 7.32 -6.53 12.62
C VAL A 157 7.47 -7.43 11.40
N ALA A 158 8.58 -7.33 10.66
CA ALA A 158 8.81 -8.13 9.45
C ALA A 158 8.61 -9.63 9.71
N GLY A 159 9.05 -10.14 10.86
CA GLY A 159 8.92 -11.55 11.24
C GLY A 159 7.49 -12.02 11.57
N LEU A 160 6.51 -11.12 11.67
CA LEU A 160 5.10 -11.47 11.87
C LEU A 160 4.43 -11.89 10.55
N PHE A 161 4.99 -11.51 9.40
CA PHE A 161 4.40 -11.73 8.08
C PHE A 161 5.11 -12.88 7.36
N GLN A 162 4.37 -13.93 6.98
CA GLN A 162 4.89 -15.07 6.23
C GLN A 162 5.05 -14.75 4.74
N ALA A 163 4.38 -13.70 4.25
CA ALA A 163 4.58 -13.17 2.90
C ALA A 163 4.43 -11.63 2.91
N VAL A 164 5.36 -10.97 2.23
CA VAL A 164 5.27 -9.53 1.90
C VAL A 164 5.36 -9.44 0.38
N VAL A 165 4.27 -9.02 -0.23
CA VAL A 165 4.13 -8.88 -1.69
C VAL A 165 3.98 -7.40 -2.01
N VAL A 166 4.95 -6.84 -2.72
CA VAL A 166 4.94 -5.44 -3.16
C VAL A 166 4.83 -5.41 -4.68
N SER A 167 4.02 -4.51 -5.20
CA SER A 167 3.78 -4.40 -6.65
C SER A 167 5.06 -4.21 -7.46
N ALA A 168 6.06 -3.51 -6.91
CA ALA A 168 7.37 -3.34 -7.54
C ALA A 168 8.11 -4.66 -7.78
N ASP A 169 7.91 -5.69 -6.94
CA ASP A 169 8.55 -7.01 -7.09
C ASP A 169 7.79 -7.91 -8.06
N VAL A 170 6.47 -7.68 -8.20
CA VAL A 170 5.58 -8.53 -9.00
C VAL A 170 5.37 -7.98 -10.42
N GLY A 171 5.54 -6.67 -10.58
CA GLY A 171 5.25 -5.95 -11.82
C GLY A 171 3.77 -5.59 -12.01
N TRP A 172 2.89 -5.96 -11.09
CA TRP A 172 1.46 -5.70 -11.13
C TRP A 172 0.94 -5.11 -9.83
N ARG A 173 0.00 -4.17 -9.94
CA ARG A 173 -0.67 -3.49 -8.82
C ARG A 173 -2.06 -4.07 -8.57
N LYS A 174 -2.56 -3.99 -7.33
CA LYS A 174 -4.00 -4.06 -7.06
C LYS A 174 -4.73 -2.99 -7.88
N PRO A 175 -5.90 -3.27 -8.42
CA PRO A 175 -6.75 -4.44 -8.23
C PRO A 175 -6.44 -5.64 -9.14
N LYS A 176 -5.30 -5.67 -9.86
CA LYS A 176 -4.97 -6.79 -10.76
C LYS A 176 -4.88 -8.11 -9.99
N PRO A 177 -5.53 -9.21 -10.45
CA PRO A 177 -5.45 -10.53 -9.80
C PRO A 177 -4.03 -11.02 -9.54
N ALA A 178 -3.10 -10.76 -10.45
CA ALA A 178 -1.74 -11.27 -10.42
C ALA A 178 -0.97 -10.98 -9.10
N ILE A 179 -1.21 -9.82 -8.44
CA ILE A 179 -0.54 -9.49 -7.18
C ILE A 179 -1.09 -10.33 -6.02
N PHE A 180 -2.41 -10.61 -5.98
CA PHE A 180 -3.03 -11.48 -4.99
C PHE A 180 -2.61 -12.94 -5.19
N GLU A 181 -2.58 -13.41 -6.44
CA GLU A 181 -2.10 -14.74 -6.79
C GLU A 181 -0.64 -14.94 -6.38
N ALA A 182 0.20 -13.90 -6.45
CA ALA A 182 1.57 -13.95 -5.94
C ALA A 182 1.59 -14.19 -4.43
N ALA A 183 0.68 -13.58 -3.67
CA ALA A 183 0.54 -13.81 -2.24
C ALA A 183 0.04 -15.24 -1.96
N PHE A 184 -0.95 -15.72 -2.68
CA PHE A 184 -1.45 -17.09 -2.54
C PHE A 184 -0.36 -18.13 -2.80
N ARG A 185 0.42 -17.96 -3.87
CA ARG A 185 1.56 -18.87 -4.16
C ARG A 185 2.62 -18.87 -3.06
N ARG A 186 2.98 -17.66 -2.52
CA ARG A 186 3.99 -17.56 -1.44
C ARG A 186 3.52 -18.21 -0.14
N LEU A 187 2.20 -18.16 0.12
CA LEU A 187 1.62 -18.71 1.35
C LEU A 187 1.11 -20.16 1.18
N GLY A 188 0.99 -20.67 -0.05
CA GLY A 188 0.42 -21.98 -0.30
C GLY A 188 -1.05 -22.08 0.11
N ILE A 189 -1.87 -21.05 -0.22
CA ILE A 189 -3.29 -20.94 0.16
C ILE A 189 -4.15 -20.66 -1.07
N GLY A 190 -5.47 -20.90 -0.92
CA GLY A 190 -6.48 -20.41 -1.83
C GLY A 190 -7.16 -19.13 -1.35
N PRO A 191 -7.93 -18.45 -2.22
CA PRO A 191 -8.64 -17.22 -1.85
C PRO A 191 -9.64 -17.40 -0.70
N ALA A 192 -10.28 -18.58 -0.59
CA ALA A 192 -11.25 -18.88 0.47
C ALA A 192 -10.62 -19.01 1.87
N ASP A 193 -9.30 -19.22 1.94
CA ASP A 193 -8.56 -19.37 3.20
C ASP A 193 -8.22 -18.02 3.86
N ALA A 194 -8.40 -16.92 3.13
CA ALA A 194 -7.89 -15.61 3.54
C ALA A 194 -8.98 -14.53 3.61
N LEU A 195 -8.83 -13.62 4.56
CA LEU A 195 -9.50 -12.33 4.60
C LEU A 195 -8.51 -11.24 4.18
N PHE A 196 -8.88 -10.41 3.21
CA PHE A 196 -8.12 -9.20 2.86
C PHE A 196 -8.61 -8.01 3.67
N VAL A 197 -7.70 -7.14 4.08
CA VAL A 197 -8.00 -5.90 4.81
C VAL A 197 -7.31 -4.75 4.10
N GLY A 198 -8.07 -3.75 3.66
CA GLY A 198 -7.53 -2.57 2.97
C GLY A 198 -8.47 -1.37 3.06
N ASP A 199 -7.94 -0.17 2.78
CA ASP A 199 -8.64 1.10 2.92
C ASP A 199 -9.29 1.59 1.61
N ARG A 200 -8.86 1.09 0.45
CA ARG A 200 -9.30 1.56 -0.86
C ARG A 200 -10.37 0.65 -1.47
N ALA A 201 -11.63 1.15 -1.53
CA ALA A 201 -12.73 0.39 -2.13
C ALA A 201 -12.47 0.06 -3.62
N ASP A 202 -11.97 1.02 -4.40
CA ASP A 202 -11.69 0.89 -5.84
C ASP A 202 -10.48 -0.02 -6.17
N ILE A 203 -9.64 -0.29 -5.21
CA ILE A 203 -8.40 -1.05 -5.38
C ILE A 203 -8.46 -2.37 -4.59
N ASP A 204 -8.71 -2.27 -3.28
CA ASP A 204 -8.61 -3.39 -2.35
C ASP A 204 -9.85 -4.27 -2.40
N VAL A 205 -11.04 -3.66 -2.32
CA VAL A 205 -12.29 -4.42 -2.40
C VAL A 205 -12.44 -5.02 -3.80
N VAL A 206 -12.28 -4.19 -4.85
CA VAL A 206 -12.37 -4.68 -6.24
C VAL A 206 -11.38 -5.82 -6.50
N GLY A 207 -10.12 -5.65 -6.06
CA GLY A 207 -9.08 -6.65 -6.31
C GLY A 207 -9.29 -7.96 -5.55
N ALA A 208 -9.65 -7.89 -4.26
CA ALA A 208 -9.94 -9.08 -3.45
C ALA A 208 -11.15 -9.84 -4.00
N LYS A 209 -12.22 -9.13 -4.35
CA LYS A 209 -13.43 -9.75 -4.95
C LYS A 209 -13.14 -10.37 -6.32
N ALA A 210 -12.28 -9.75 -7.13
CA ALA A 210 -11.90 -10.29 -8.44
C ALA A 210 -11.20 -11.67 -8.37
N VAL A 211 -10.56 -11.98 -7.23
CA VAL A 211 -9.93 -13.28 -7.00
C VAL A 211 -10.78 -14.22 -6.12
N GLY A 212 -12.00 -13.81 -5.77
CA GLY A 212 -12.92 -14.61 -4.94
C GLY A 212 -12.54 -14.64 -3.45
N MET A 213 -11.78 -13.65 -2.97
CA MET A 213 -11.38 -13.53 -1.57
C MET A 213 -12.37 -12.65 -0.80
N ALA A 214 -12.64 -13.00 0.46
CA ALA A 214 -13.39 -12.13 1.36
C ALA A 214 -12.58 -10.89 1.70
N VAL A 215 -13.26 -9.74 1.87
CA VAL A 215 -12.60 -8.46 2.16
C VAL A 215 -13.29 -7.71 3.28
N ALA A 216 -12.48 -7.12 4.16
CA ALA A 216 -12.88 -6.14 5.15
C ALA A 216 -12.35 -4.77 4.72
N TRP A 217 -13.26 -3.88 4.39
CA TRP A 217 -12.92 -2.53 3.97
C TRP A 217 -12.76 -1.61 5.19
N LEU A 218 -11.56 -1.08 5.37
CA LEU A 218 -11.27 -0.09 6.41
C LEU A 218 -11.74 1.30 5.94
N ASN A 219 -12.83 1.77 6.50
CA ASN A 219 -13.51 3.02 6.15
C ASN A 219 -13.81 3.86 7.41
N PRO A 220 -12.79 4.47 8.03
CA PRO A 220 -12.96 5.25 9.26
C PRO A 220 -13.90 6.45 9.11
N SER A 221 -13.89 7.11 7.94
CA SER A 221 -14.73 8.27 7.65
C SER A 221 -16.20 7.91 7.44
N GLY A 222 -16.51 6.65 7.10
CA GLY A 222 -17.86 6.23 6.75
C GLY A 222 -18.35 6.75 5.40
N GLU A 223 -17.42 7.05 4.50
CA GLU A 223 -17.75 7.48 3.14
C GLU A 223 -18.48 6.37 2.38
N ALA A 224 -19.46 6.75 1.57
CA ALA A 224 -20.12 5.80 0.69
C ALA A 224 -19.12 5.30 -0.37
N ALA A 225 -19.10 3.99 -0.60
CA ALA A 225 -18.34 3.43 -1.71
C ALA A 225 -18.82 4.02 -3.05
N PRO A 226 -17.91 4.27 -4.00
CA PRO A 226 -18.32 4.68 -5.34
C PRO A 226 -19.34 3.70 -5.94
N PRO A 227 -20.37 4.19 -6.63
CA PRO A 227 -21.40 3.32 -7.19
C PRO A 227 -20.83 2.31 -8.21
N GLY A 228 -21.36 1.10 -8.18
CA GLY A 228 -20.96 0.04 -9.11
C GLY A 228 -19.76 -0.80 -8.67
N LEU A 229 -19.16 -0.53 -7.53
CA LEU A 229 -18.14 -1.40 -6.94
C LEU A 229 -18.79 -2.59 -6.22
N PRO A 230 -18.09 -3.73 -6.13
CA PRO A 230 -18.55 -4.87 -5.35
C PRO A 230 -18.62 -4.53 -3.85
N GLU A 231 -19.58 -5.11 -3.14
CA GLU A 231 -19.71 -4.94 -1.71
C GLU A 231 -18.66 -5.77 -0.94
N PRO A 232 -18.00 -5.19 0.08
CA PRO A 232 -17.14 -5.95 0.99
C PRO A 232 -18.00 -6.86 1.91
N GLU A 233 -17.44 -7.94 2.43
CA GLU A 233 -18.08 -8.75 3.47
C GLU A 233 -18.19 -8.00 4.80
N TYR A 234 -17.23 -7.11 5.07
CA TYR A 234 -17.17 -6.32 6.29
C TYR A 234 -16.72 -4.89 5.98
N GLU A 235 -17.36 -3.93 6.64
CA GLU A 235 -16.89 -2.54 6.71
C GLU A 235 -16.44 -2.27 8.14
N LEU A 236 -15.22 -1.71 8.28
CA LEU A 236 -14.57 -1.43 9.55
C LEU A 236 -14.37 0.07 9.73
N LYS A 237 -14.67 0.59 10.91
CA LYS A 237 -14.31 1.95 11.32
C LYS A 237 -12.90 2.02 11.91
N SER A 238 -12.38 0.89 12.37
CA SER A 238 -11.01 0.75 12.86
C SER A 238 -10.53 -0.69 12.69
N LEU A 239 -9.21 -0.89 12.64
CA LEU A 239 -8.63 -2.23 12.61
C LEU A 239 -8.96 -3.07 13.86
N ALA A 240 -9.24 -2.43 15.00
CA ALA A 240 -9.60 -3.15 16.21
C ALA A 240 -10.85 -4.04 16.05
N GLU A 241 -11.76 -3.67 15.14
CA GLU A 241 -12.97 -4.45 14.87
C GLU A 241 -12.68 -5.82 14.21
N LEU A 242 -11.48 -6.03 13.65
CA LEU A 242 -11.08 -7.33 13.12
C LEU A 242 -11.12 -8.44 14.16
N GLU A 243 -10.84 -8.16 15.43
CA GLU A 243 -10.87 -9.18 16.46
C GLU A 243 -12.28 -9.76 16.65
N ARG A 244 -13.32 -8.94 16.50
CA ARG A 244 -14.72 -9.39 16.54
C ARG A 244 -15.06 -10.25 15.30
N ILE A 245 -14.62 -9.85 14.12
CA ILE A 245 -14.89 -10.59 12.86
C ILE A 245 -14.17 -11.94 12.87
N LEU A 246 -12.95 -11.97 13.41
CA LEU A 246 -12.07 -13.14 13.46
C LEU A 246 -12.24 -13.96 14.76
N ALA A 247 -13.17 -13.56 15.65
CA ALA A 247 -13.51 -14.36 16.82
C ALA A 247 -14.04 -15.74 16.36
N PRO A 248 -13.71 -16.84 17.07
CA PRO A 248 -14.38 -18.11 16.82
C PRO A 248 -15.88 -17.87 16.97
N GLY A 249 -16.68 -18.18 15.95
CA GLY A 249 -18.12 -18.12 16.07
C GLY A 249 -18.54 -18.91 17.31
N GLU A 250 -19.34 -18.33 18.19
CA GLU A 250 -20.00 -19.11 19.21
C GLU A 250 -20.80 -20.23 18.50
N PRO A 251 -20.64 -21.50 18.89
CA PRO A 251 -21.47 -22.56 18.35
C PRO A 251 -22.91 -22.32 18.80
N GLY A 252 -23.78 -21.86 17.88
CA GLY A 252 -25.22 -21.92 18.02
C GLY A 252 -25.91 -20.72 18.66
N ALA A 253 -26.09 -19.66 17.87
CA ALA A 253 -27.36 -18.98 17.92
C ALA A 253 -28.20 -19.56 16.79
N GLU A 254 -29.08 -20.52 17.09
CA GLU A 254 -30.16 -20.90 16.18
C GLU A 254 -30.96 -19.64 15.81
N PRO A 255 -31.39 -19.50 14.54
CA PRO A 255 -32.28 -18.42 14.18
C PRO A 255 -33.55 -18.57 15.05
N SER A 256 -33.84 -17.52 15.84
CA SER A 256 -35.07 -17.43 16.61
C SER A 256 -36.26 -17.66 15.68
N GLU A 257 -37.05 -18.69 15.93
CA GLU A 257 -38.30 -18.94 15.20
C GLU A 257 -39.14 -17.65 15.20
N PRO A 258 -39.77 -17.32 14.06
CA PRO A 258 -40.72 -16.22 14.04
C PRO A 258 -41.90 -16.55 14.96
N PRO A 259 -42.44 -15.58 15.72
CA PRO A 259 -43.56 -15.81 16.62
C PRO A 259 -44.75 -16.35 15.83
N ALA A 260 -45.27 -17.48 16.29
CA ALA A 260 -46.50 -18.07 15.78
C ALA A 260 -47.66 -17.08 16.01
N HIS A 261 -48.11 -16.44 14.92
CA HIS A 261 -49.35 -15.65 15.00
C HIS A 261 -50.53 -16.60 15.13
N LEU A 262 -51.16 -16.47 16.24
CA LEU A 262 -52.50 -16.94 16.59
C LEU A 262 -53.47 -16.79 15.41
N ILE A 263 -53.99 -17.91 14.95
CA ILE A 263 -55.24 -17.98 14.22
C ILE A 263 -56.34 -18.02 15.27
N GLY A 264 -57.17 -16.98 15.27
CA GLY A 264 -58.43 -16.92 15.98
C GLY A 264 -59.38 -16.06 15.19
#